data_b6d0d6d7660e277c34f12f9bdd9a652e
#
_entry.id   b6d0d6d7660e277c34f12f9bdd9a652e
#
_cell.length_a   1.000
_cell.length_b   1.000
_cell.length_c   1.000
_cell.angle_alpha   90.00
_cell.angle_beta   90.00
_cell.angle_gamma   90.00
#
_symmetry.space_group_name_H-M   'P 1'
#
loop_
_entity.id
_entity.type
_entity.pdbx_description
1 polymer ?
#
loop_
_entity_poly.entity_id
_entity_poly.type
_entity_poly.pdbx_seq_one_letter_code
_entity_poly.pdbx_strand_id
1 'polypeptide(L)'
;IDPVAAPVVRQIFQWAYERVALNRIVRNLNEMGIPAPSHYKKTTGEITSPGLIGSGKWQTRTVMKILESEVYTGDLVQGKTKIVDHQQVQAGDDNLIVARHTHEPIISHAVFEAVQDYRKQVCEQSKAVPKKPYTPNIFKGKVFCADCGRSLHRQRAERKKGPDIYWFHCLTNSRVEKDSCKGVMIQETELIATVTSVLEKELTVALGMSLPLFQLEARQKQEKDKLRGQMSSKRQEIEKTRRL
;
A
#
# COMPACT_ATOMS: atom_id res chain seq x y z
N ILE A 1 8.92 -3.16 -31.69
CA ILE A 1 9.45 -3.00 -30.31
C ILE A 1 10.08 -1.62 -30.19
N ASP A 2 9.73 -0.89 -29.12
CA ASP A 2 10.31 0.41 -28.81
C ASP A 2 11.79 0.25 -28.42
N PRO A 3 12.74 0.87 -29.14
CA PRO A 3 14.17 0.70 -28.89
C PRO A 3 14.66 1.32 -27.57
N VAL A 4 13.90 2.27 -27.01
CA VAL A 4 14.24 2.94 -25.74
C VAL A 4 13.62 2.20 -24.55
N ALA A 5 12.38 1.77 -24.66
CA ALA A 5 11.67 1.09 -23.57
C ALA A 5 12.09 -0.38 -23.41
N ALA A 6 12.38 -1.11 -24.49
CA ALA A 6 12.71 -2.52 -24.43
C ALA A 6 13.95 -2.84 -23.59
N PRO A 7 15.07 -2.10 -23.65
CA PRO A 7 16.21 -2.31 -22.75
C PRO A 7 15.87 -2.16 -21.27
N VAL A 8 14.97 -1.20 -20.94
CA VAL A 8 14.52 -1.00 -19.56
C VAL A 8 13.73 -2.20 -19.05
N VAL A 9 12.85 -2.76 -19.89
CA VAL A 9 12.08 -3.97 -19.54
C VAL A 9 13.03 -5.15 -19.35
N ARG A 10 14.00 -5.37 -20.24
CA ARG A 10 15.02 -6.43 -20.08
C ARG A 10 15.77 -6.28 -18.77
N GLN A 11 16.19 -5.07 -18.43
CA GLN A 11 16.90 -4.80 -17.17
C GLN A 11 16.05 -5.09 -15.93
N ILE A 12 14.75 -4.75 -15.95
CA ILE A 12 13.81 -5.05 -14.86
C ILE A 12 13.70 -6.58 -14.67
N PHE A 13 13.54 -7.34 -15.75
CA PHE A 13 13.45 -8.80 -15.69
C PHE A 13 14.78 -9.44 -15.26
N GLN A 14 15.93 -8.91 -15.70
CA GLN A 14 17.24 -9.37 -15.28
C GLN A 14 17.41 -9.21 -13.76
N TRP A 15 17.11 -8.04 -13.21
CA TRP A 15 17.16 -7.82 -11.76
C TRP A 15 16.19 -8.71 -10.98
N ALA A 16 14.97 -8.93 -11.51
CA ALA A 16 14.01 -9.81 -10.89
C ALA A 16 14.48 -11.28 -10.91
N TYR A 17 15.10 -11.74 -12.00
CA TYR A 17 15.73 -13.06 -12.13
C TYR A 17 16.89 -13.24 -11.14
N GLU A 18 17.69 -12.20 -10.92
CA GLU A 18 18.76 -12.13 -9.92
C GLU A 18 18.22 -11.99 -8.48
N ARG A 19 16.89 -12.06 -8.30
CA ARG A 19 16.21 -11.95 -7.00
C ARG A 19 16.41 -10.62 -6.29
N VAL A 20 16.68 -9.54 -7.01
CA VAL A 20 16.75 -8.19 -6.45
C VAL A 20 15.36 -7.79 -5.96
N ALA A 21 15.25 -7.29 -4.73
CA ALA A 21 14.00 -6.87 -4.14
C ALA A 21 13.31 -5.76 -4.96
N LEU A 22 11.98 -5.84 -5.15
CA LEU A 22 11.21 -4.90 -5.96
C LEU A 22 11.45 -3.42 -5.60
N ASN A 23 11.55 -3.11 -4.31
CA ASN A 23 11.84 -1.74 -3.86
C ASN A 23 13.24 -1.27 -4.30
N ARG A 24 14.21 -2.19 -4.39
CA ARG A 24 15.55 -1.88 -4.87
C ARG A 24 15.55 -1.62 -6.38
N ILE A 25 14.81 -2.43 -7.14
CA ILE A 25 14.61 -2.21 -8.58
C ILE A 25 14.02 -0.82 -8.83
N VAL A 26 12.96 -0.46 -8.10
CA VAL A 26 12.32 0.87 -8.21
C VAL A 26 13.32 1.99 -7.92
N ARG A 27 14.12 1.86 -6.86
CA ARG A 27 15.13 2.85 -6.51
C ARG A 27 16.20 2.98 -7.59
N ASN A 28 16.74 1.87 -8.06
CA ASN A 28 17.74 1.88 -9.12
C ASN A 28 17.22 2.62 -10.37
N LEU A 29 15.99 2.32 -10.81
CA LEU A 29 15.37 2.99 -11.96
C LEU A 29 15.22 4.51 -11.75
N ASN A 30 14.83 4.94 -10.54
CA ASN A 30 14.69 6.35 -10.20
C ASN A 30 16.05 7.05 -10.05
N GLU A 31 17.03 6.41 -9.42
CA GLU A 31 18.39 6.92 -9.24
C GLU A 31 19.13 7.05 -10.60
N MET A 32 18.86 6.14 -11.54
CA MET A 32 19.36 6.23 -12.92
C MET A 32 18.64 7.29 -13.78
N GLY A 33 17.61 7.96 -13.24
CA GLY A 33 16.85 8.97 -13.96
C GLY A 33 15.99 8.41 -15.12
N ILE A 34 15.74 7.11 -15.15
CA ILE A 34 14.92 6.48 -16.20
C ILE A 34 13.46 6.92 -15.99
N PRO A 35 12.80 7.50 -17.02
CA PRO A 35 11.42 7.96 -16.88
C PRO A 35 10.45 6.79 -16.67
N ALA A 36 9.49 6.96 -15.76
CA ALA A 36 8.41 5.97 -15.59
C ALA A 36 7.53 5.92 -16.87
N PRO A 37 6.85 4.79 -17.16
CA PRO A 37 6.11 4.61 -18.42
C PRO A 37 5.12 5.72 -18.75
N SER A 38 4.39 6.25 -17.79
CA SER A 38 3.47 7.38 -18.02
C SER A 38 4.18 8.68 -18.39
N HIS A 39 5.36 8.91 -17.80
CA HIS A 39 6.18 10.06 -18.13
C HIS A 39 6.82 9.92 -19.51
N TYR A 40 7.33 8.73 -19.82
CA TYR A 40 7.87 8.40 -21.14
C TYR A 40 6.81 8.62 -22.24
N LYS A 41 5.61 8.08 -22.09
CA LYS A 41 4.50 8.27 -23.02
C LYS A 41 4.07 9.73 -23.18
N LYS A 42 4.26 10.56 -22.17
CA LYS A 42 4.06 12.01 -22.32
C LYS A 42 5.13 12.64 -23.20
N THR A 43 6.39 12.28 -23.03
CA THR A 43 7.50 12.84 -23.84
C THR A 43 7.42 12.40 -25.30
N THR A 44 6.85 11.22 -25.58
CA THR A 44 6.60 10.73 -26.94
C THR A 44 5.30 11.27 -27.55
N GLY A 45 4.50 12.03 -26.78
CA GLY A 45 3.22 12.59 -27.26
C GLY A 45 2.03 11.61 -27.26
N GLU A 46 2.20 10.38 -26.77
CA GLU A 46 1.12 9.40 -26.67
C GLU A 46 0.07 9.73 -25.60
N ILE A 47 0.46 10.46 -24.55
CA ILE A 47 -0.42 10.92 -23.47
C ILE A 47 -0.39 12.43 -23.39
N THR A 48 -1.53 13.06 -23.64
CA THR A 48 -1.68 14.52 -23.62
C THR A 48 -2.31 15.02 -22.31
N SER A 49 -3.00 14.15 -21.56
CA SER A 49 -3.74 14.52 -20.36
C SER A 49 -2.84 14.57 -19.11
N PRO A 50 -2.65 15.74 -18.47
CA PRO A 50 -1.74 15.90 -17.32
C PRO A 50 -2.12 15.02 -16.11
N GLY A 51 -3.41 14.77 -15.89
CA GLY A 51 -3.91 14.00 -14.76
C GLY A 51 -3.51 12.52 -14.74
N LEU A 52 -3.05 11.98 -15.89
CA LEU A 52 -2.66 10.58 -16.01
C LEU A 52 -1.17 10.31 -15.69
N ILE A 53 -0.38 11.35 -15.47
CA ILE A 53 1.09 11.22 -15.37
C ILE A 53 1.57 10.88 -13.97
N GLY A 54 0.81 11.24 -12.94
CA GLY A 54 1.20 11.05 -11.55
C GLY A 54 2.52 11.79 -11.21
N SER A 55 3.35 11.18 -10.35
CA SER A 55 4.63 11.78 -9.93
C SER A 55 5.77 11.65 -10.94
N GLY A 56 5.57 10.96 -12.05
CA GLY A 56 6.63 10.67 -13.03
C GLY A 56 7.71 9.68 -12.56
N LYS A 57 7.69 9.29 -11.30
CA LYS A 57 8.66 8.35 -10.72
C LYS A 57 8.15 6.90 -10.77
N TRP A 58 9.09 5.97 -10.91
CA TRP A 58 8.82 4.54 -10.81
C TRP A 58 8.25 4.18 -9.45
N GLN A 59 7.33 3.25 -9.44
CA GLN A 59 6.70 2.72 -8.23
C GLN A 59 6.65 1.18 -8.28
N THR A 60 6.64 0.56 -7.11
CA THR A 60 6.61 -0.91 -6.97
C THR A 60 5.49 -1.54 -7.79
N ARG A 61 4.29 -0.92 -7.79
CA ARG A 61 3.15 -1.43 -8.56
C ARG A 61 3.38 -1.39 -10.08
N THR A 62 4.10 -0.39 -10.59
CA THR A 62 4.44 -0.30 -12.01
C THR A 62 5.39 -1.43 -12.40
N VAL A 63 6.45 -1.65 -11.61
CA VAL A 63 7.39 -2.77 -11.83
C VAL A 63 6.65 -4.12 -11.72
N MET A 64 5.77 -4.29 -10.72
CA MET A 64 4.97 -5.51 -10.60
C MET A 64 4.13 -5.79 -11.85
N LYS A 65 3.43 -4.78 -12.38
CA LYS A 65 2.61 -4.93 -13.60
C LYS A 65 3.45 -5.33 -14.81
N ILE A 66 4.68 -4.80 -14.93
CA ILE A 66 5.60 -5.21 -15.99
C ILE A 66 5.98 -6.68 -15.82
N LEU A 67 6.39 -7.09 -14.64
CA LEU A 67 6.77 -8.48 -14.35
C LEU A 67 5.60 -9.48 -14.49
N GLU A 68 4.35 -9.04 -14.38
CA GLU A 68 3.13 -9.86 -14.53
C GLU A 68 2.65 -9.99 -15.99
N SER A 69 3.22 -9.21 -16.88
CA SER A 69 2.73 -9.13 -18.26
C SER A 69 3.44 -10.12 -19.18
N GLU A 70 2.71 -11.10 -19.66
CA GLU A 70 3.18 -12.11 -20.63
C GLU A 70 3.46 -11.50 -22.02
N VAL A 71 2.95 -10.31 -22.30
CA VAL A 71 3.21 -9.61 -23.57
C VAL A 71 4.70 -9.51 -23.89
N TYR A 72 5.56 -9.40 -22.88
CA TYR A 72 7.01 -9.31 -23.11
C TYR A 72 7.66 -10.61 -23.61
N THR A 73 6.96 -11.75 -23.55
CA THR A 73 7.42 -13.05 -24.11
C THR A 73 7.01 -13.25 -25.56
N GLY A 74 6.33 -12.28 -26.18
CA GLY A 74 5.81 -12.40 -27.53
C GLY A 74 4.37 -12.93 -27.59
N ASP A 75 3.76 -13.25 -26.46
CA ASP A 75 2.40 -13.77 -26.38
C ASP A 75 1.40 -12.68 -25.99
N LEU A 76 0.21 -12.72 -26.54
CA LEU A 76 -0.89 -11.83 -26.18
C LEU A 76 -1.94 -12.60 -25.38
N VAL A 77 -2.17 -12.18 -24.14
CA VAL A 77 -3.19 -12.77 -23.28
C VAL A 77 -4.28 -11.74 -23.00
N GLN A 78 -5.50 -12.02 -23.45
CA GLN A 78 -6.70 -11.21 -23.28
C GLN A 78 -7.72 -11.92 -22.40
N GLY A 79 -8.78 -11.21 -21.97
CA GLY A 79 -9.84 -11.78 -21.16
C GLY A 79 -9.53 -11.92 -19.66
N LYS A 80 -8.42 -11.34 -19.16
CA LYS A 80 -8.04 -11.38 -17.73
C LYS A 80 -9.06 -10.70 -16.82
N THR A 81 -9.89 -9.81 -17.36
CA THR A 81 -10.91 -9.07 -16.59
C THR A 81 -12.22 -8.96 -17.35
N LYS A 82 -13.35 -8.94 -16.63
CA LYS A 82 -14.68 -8.69 -17.15
C LYS A 82 -15.38 -7.60 -16.34
N ILE A 83 -16.38 -6.95 -16.92
CA ILE A 83 -17.20 -5.95 -16.23
C ILE A 83 -18.46 -6.65 -15.73
N VAL A 84 -18.68 -6.59 -14.41
CA VAL A 84 -19.90 -7.07 -13.75
C VAL A 84 -20.42 -5.92 -12.90
N ASP A 85 -21.67 -5.53 -13.07
CA ASP A 85 -22.32 -4.43 -12.34
C ASP A 85 -21.47 -3.14 -12.31
N HIS A 86 -20.98 -2.73 -13.47
CA HIS A 86 -20.09 -1.56 -13.65
C HIS A 86 -18.75 -1.64 -12.92
N GLN A 87 -18.40 -2.80 -12.33
CA GLN A 87 -17.10 -3.04 -11.69
C GLN A 87 -16.24 -3.99 -12.51
N GLN A 88 -14.96 -3.64 -12.65
CA GLN A 88 -13.99 -4.53 -13.28
C GLN A 88 -13.59 -5.62 -12.28
N VAL A 89 -13.94 -6.86 -12.58
CA VAL A 89 -13.58 -8.05 -11.80
C VAL A 89 -12.64 -8.96 -12.57
N GLN A 90 -11.88 -9.77 -11.89
CA GLN A 90 -11.06 -10.82 -12.52
C GLN A 90 -11.98 -11.82 -13.22
N ALA A 91 -11.70 -12.12 -14.48
CA ALA A 91 -12.34 -13.22 -15.18
C ALA A 91 -11.69 -14.54 -14.74
N GLY A 92 -12.46 -15.63 -14.73
CA GLY A 92 -11.88 -16.96 -14.53
C GLY A 92 -10.99 -17.37 -15.71
N ASP A 93 -10.16 -18.39 -15.47
CA ASP A 93 -9.20 -18.88 -16.49
C ASP A 93 -9.86 -19.34 -17.78
N ASP A 94 -11.12 -19.77 -17.73
CA ASP A 94 -11.93 -20.18 -18.88
C ASP A 94 -12.19 -19.07 -19.92
N ASN A 95 -11.98 -17.81 -19.53
CA ASN A 95 -12.19 -16.66 -20.41
C ASN A 95 -10.88 -16.12 -21.02
N LEU A 96 -9.76 -16.76 -20.75
CA LEU A 96 -8.47 -16.32 -21.28
C LEU A 96 -8.34 -16.71 -22.75
N ILE A 97 -8.04 -15.70 -23.57
CA ILE A 97 -7.69 -15.89 -24.97
C ILE A 97 -6.18 -15.68 -25.08
N VAL A 98 -5.45 -16.75 -25.39
CA VAL A 98 -3.99 -16.73 -25.52
C VAL A 98 -3.65 -16.86 -27.00
N ALA A 99 -3.05 -15.82 -27.59
CA ALA A 99 -2.45 -15.85 -28.91
C ALA A 99 -0.92 -15.85 -28.73
N ARG A 100 -0.29 -16.94 -29.16
CA ARG A 100 1.17 -17.12 -29.02
C ARG A 100 1.92 -16.55 -30.22
N HIS A 101 3.16 -16.10 -29.97
CA HIS A 101 4.08 -15.61 -31.01
C HIS A 101 3.49 -14.50 -31.89
N THR A 102 2.75 -13.57 -31.26
CA THR A 102 2.11 -12.45 -31.95
C THR A 102 3.11 -11.36 -32.36
N HIS A 103 4.25 -11.30 -31.67
CA HIS A 103 5.30 -10.31 -31.90
C HIS A 103 6.66 -10.82 -31.39
N GLU A 104 7.73 -10.13 -31.76
CA GLU A 104 9.08 -10.44 -31.32
C GLU A 104 9.19 -10.33 -29.78
N PRO A 105 9.72 -11.37 -29.08
CA PRO A 105 9.85 -11.35 -27.63
C PRO A 105 10.94 -10.38 -27.15
N ILE A 106 10.67 -9.65 -26.07
CA ILE A 106 11.66 -8.82 -25.38
C ILE A 106 12.49 -9.68 -24.42
N ILE A 107 11.85 -10.71 -23.81
CA ILE A 107 12.46 -11.68 -22.89
C ILE A 107 12.04 -13.10 -23.29
N SER A 108 12.84 -14.10 -22.91
CA SER A 108 12.47 -15.50 -23.14
C SER A 108 11.41 -15.98 -22.13
N HIS A 109 10.61 -16.97 -22.55
CA HIS A 109 9.64 -17.65 -21.67
C HIS A 109 10.31 -18.22 -20.41
N ALA A 110 11.50 -18.81 -20.53
CA ALA A 110 12.24 -19.38 -19.41
C ALA A 110 12.55 -18.34 -18.33
N VAL A 111 12.97 -17.14 -18.72
CA VAL A 111 13.22 -16.04 -17.76
C VAL A 111 11.92 -15.58 -17.12
N PHE A 112 10.85 -15.44 -17.89
CA PHE A 112 9.54 -15.06 -17.38
C PHE A 112 9.04 -16.07 -16.35
N GLU A 113 9.03 -17.37 -16.67
CA GLU A 113 8.57 -18.43 -15.78
C GLU A 113 9.40 -18.48 -14.49
N ALA A 114 10.72 -18.43 -14.57
CA ALA A 114 11.59 -18.40 -13.39
C ALA A 114 11.27 -17.21 -12.45
N VAL A 115 10.98 -16.05 -13.01
CA VAL A 115 10.57 -14.86 -12.24
C VAL A 115 9.19 -15.08 -11.61
N GLN A 116 8.20 -15.66 -12.34
CA GLN A 116 6.88 -15.95 -11.78
C GLN A 116 6.97 -16.98 -10.63
N ASP A 117 7.74 -18.04 -10.80
CA ASP A 117 7.90 -19.07 -9.77
C ASP A 117 8.54 -18.52 -8.49
N TYR A 118 9.57 -17.72 -8.62
CA TYR A 118 10.16 -17.03 -7.47
C TYR A 118 9.15 -16.10 -6.77
N ARG A 119 8.36 -15.34 -7.53
CA ARG A 119 7.33 -14.45 -6.97
C ARG A 119 6.23 -15.23 -6.26
N LYS A 120 5.80 -16.39 -6.80
CA LYS A 120 4.83 -17.29 -6.14
C LYS A 120 5.38 -17.78 -4.80
N GLN A 121 6.63 -18.29 -4.78
CA GLN A 121 7.28 -18.74 -3.55
C GLN A 121 7.32 -17.63 -2.47
N VAL A 122 7.73 -16.42 -2.82
CA VAL A 122 7.77 -15.27 -1.89
C VAL A 122 6.36 -14.93 -1.38
N CYS A 123 5.35 -14.98 -2.25
CA CYS A 123 3.97 -14.72 -1.87
C CYS A 123 3.44 -15.80 -0.89
N GLU A 124 3.72 -17.07 -1.14
CA GLU A 124 3.33 -18.18 -0.27
C GLU A 124 4.01 -18.10 1.09
N GLN A 125 5.31 -17.84 1.12
CA GLN A 125 6.05 -17.60 2.36
C GLN A 125 5.44 -16.44 3.16
N SER A 126 5.08 -15.35 2.49
CA SER A 126 4.42 -14.20 3.13
C SER A 126 3.04 -14.53 3.68
N LYS A 127 2.27 -15.40 3.00
CA LYS A 127 0.95 -15.86 3.48
C LYS A 127 1.05 -16.84 4.66
N ALA A 128 2.11 -17.62 4.73
CA ALA A 128 2.37 -18.56 5.82
C ALA A 128 2.70 -17.86 7.15
N VAL A 129 3.12 -16.59 7.13
CA VAL A 129 3.36 -15.82 8.35
C VAL A 129 2.02 -15.49 9.03
N PRO A 130 1.82 -15.87 10.31
CA PRO A 130 0.60 -15.58 11.04
C PRO A 130 0.31 -14.08 11.04
N LYS A 131 -0.88 -13.71 10.57
CA LYS A 131 -1.32 -12.32 10.63
C LYS A 131 -1.66 -11.96 12.07
N LYS A 132 -0.99 -10.96 12.61
CA LYS A 132 -1.30 -10.43 13.94
C LYS A 132 -2.66 -9.73 13.95
N PRO A 133 -3.33 -9.68 15.11
CA PRO A 133 -4.62 -9.00 15.24
C PRO A 133 -4.55 -7.58 14.67
N TYR A 134 -5.57 -7.22 13.91
CA TYR A 134 -5.68 -5.87 13.34
C TYR A 134 -5.96 -4.87 14.47
N THR A 135 -5.13 -3.85 14.53
CA THR A 135 -5.36 -2.70 15.42
C THR A 135 -5.88 -1.55 14.57
N PRO A 136 -7.08 -1.00 14.86
CA PRO A 136 -7.65 0.09 14.08
C PRO A 136 -6.67 1.27 13.93
N ASN A 137 -6.58 1.80 12.72
CA ASN A 137 -5.77 2.98 12.42
C ASN A 137 -6.71 4.16 12.17
N ILE A 138 -6.92 5.00 13.19
CA ILE A 138 -7.80 6.18 13.10
C ILE A 138 -7.27 7.26 12.16
N PHE A 139 -5.96 7.24 11.88
CA PHE A 139 -5.28 8.20 11.01
C PHE A 139 -5.07 7.70 9.57
N LYS A 140 -5.68 6.57 9.20
CA LYS A 140 -5.54 6.02 7.85
C LYS A 140 -5.94 7.04 6.79
N GLY A 141 -5.00 7.38 5.89
CA GLY A 141 -5.23 8.34 4.80
C GLY A 141 -5.36 9.81 5.24
N LYS A 142 -5.07 10.14 6.51
CA LYS A 142 -5.23 11.50 7.05
C LYS A 142 -3.91 12.17 7.39
N VAL A 143 -2.81 11.41 7.48
CA VAL A 143 -1.49 11.93 7.87
C VAL A 143 -0.55 11.86 6.68
N PHE A 144 0.06 12.97 6.35
CA PHE A 144 0.92 13.14 5.19
C PHE A 144 2.28 13.69 5.61
N CYS A 145 3.30 13.37 4.86
CA CYS A 145 4.63 13.92 5.04
C CYS A 145 4.64 15.39 4.60
N ALA A 146 5.05 16.30 5.47
CA ALA A 146 5.11 17.73 5.16
C ALA A 146 6.15 18.05 4.08
N ASP A 147 7.18 17.21 3.92
CA ASP A 147 8.27 17.42 2.97
C ASP A 147 7.89 16.96 1.54
N CYS A 148 7.33 15.74 1.40
CA CYS A 148 7.03 15.16 0.08
C CYS A 148 5.53 14.97 -0.22
N GLY A 149 4.62 15.35 0.66
CA GLY A 149 3.17 15.26 0.48
C GLY A 149 2.58 13.84 0.46
N ARG A 150 3.40 12.80 0.63
CA ARG A 150 2.91 11.41 0.60
C ARG A 150 2.33 10.98 1.95
N SER A 151 1.32 10.13 1.91
CA SER A 151 0.73 9.54 3.12
C SER A 151 1.79 8.79 3.93
N LEU A 152 1.80 9.02 5.25
CA LEU A 152 2.67 8.31 6.16
C LEU A 152 2.18 6.87 6.36
N HIS A 153 3.15 5.96 6.48
CA HIS A 153 2.89 4.55 6.72
C HIS A 153 2.92 4.25 8.22
N ARG A 154 1.86 3.60 8.73
CA ARG A 154 1.81 3.14 10.12
C ARG A 154 2.54 1.80 10.24
N GLN A 155 3.60 1.76 11.04
CA GLN A 155 4.37 0.55 11.34
C GLN A 155 4.23 0.17 12.80
N ARG A 156 4.02 -1.12 13.06
CA ARG A 156 4.02 -1.72 14.38
C ARG A 156 5.44 -2.08 14.79
N ALA A 157 5.85 -1.65 15.97
CA ALA A 157 7.07 -2.08 16.63
C ALA A 157 6.69 -2.92 17.85
N GLU A 158 7.07 -4.20 17.79
CA GLU A 158 6.78 -5.15 18.86
C GLU A 158 7.71 -4.94 20.04
N ARG A 159 7.14 -4.96 21.23
CA ARG A 159 7.92 -4.97 22.47
C ARG A 159 7.93 -6.37 23.08
N LYS A 160 9.07 -6.78 23.62
CA LYS A 160 9.17 -8.03 24.42
C LYS A 160 8.36 -7.94 25.72
N LYS A 161 8.21 -6.75 26.27
CA LYS A 161 7.42 -6.47 27.47
C LYS A 161 6.58 -5.21 27.26
N GLY A 162 5.27 -5.28 27.55
CA GLY A 162 4.33 -4.18 27.41
C GLY A 162 3.60 -4.11 26.06
N PRO A 163 2.75 -3.11 25.83
CA PRO A 163 2.00 -2.94 24.60
C PRO A 163 2.90 -2.56 23.42
N ASP A 164 2.49 -2.97 22.23
CA ASP A 164 3.18 -2.59 21.01
C ASP A 164 3.15 -1.07 20.78
N ILE A 165 4.19 -0.56 20.15
CA ILE A 165 4.27 0.84 19.75
C ILE A 165 3.99 0.93 18.25
N TYR A 166 3.34 2.00 17.85
CA TYR A 166 3.07 2.32 16.47
C TYR A 166 3.77 3.63 16.07
N TRP A 167 4.38 3.61 14.89
CA TRP A 167 5.07 4.74 14.30
C TRP A 167 4.46 5.09 12.96
N PHE A 168 4.28 6.36 12.70
CA PHE A 168 4.00 6.87 11.36
C PHE A 168 5.29 7.39 10.75
N HIS A 169 5.66 6.88 9.58
CA HIS A 169 6.88 7.30 8.91
C HIS A 169 6.71 7.41 7.40
N CYS A 170 7.53 8.27 6.81
CA CYS A 170 7.61 8.43 5.37
C CYS A 170 8.47 7.34 4.75
N LEU A 171 7.95 6.65 3.73
CA LEU A 171 8.66 5.58 3.03
C LEU A 171 9.31 6.05 1.72
N THR A 172 9.30 7.35 1.43
CA THR A 172 9.78 7.88 0.14
C THR A 172 11.24 7.52 -0.10
N ASN A 173 12.12 7.75 0.88
CA ASN A 173 13.55 7.44 0.75
C ASN A 173 13.84 5.94 0.61
N SER A 174 13.02 5.09 1.22
CA SER A 174 13.25 3.64 1.18
C SER A 174 12.61 2.96 -0.03
N ARG A 175 11.53 3.51 -0.59
CA ARG A 175 10.74 2.85 -1.63
C ARG A 175 10.76 3.53 -2.99
N VAL A 176 11.10 4.79 -3.06
CA VAL A 176 11.03 5.54 -4.31
C VAL A 176 12.42 6.01 -4.75
N GLU A 177 13.05 6.86 -3.98
CA GLU A 177 14.33 7.46 -4.32
C GLU A 177 15.06 7.90 -3.05
N LYS A 178 16.35 7.59 -2.94
CA LYS A 178 17.17 7.97 -1.80
C LYS A 178 17.30 9.49 -1.74
N ASP A 179 17.31 10.03 -0.53
CA ASP A 179 17.51 11.47 -0.24
C ASP A 179 16.47 12.42 -0.87
N SER A 180 15.37 11.87 -1.41
CA SER A 180 14.28 12.66 -2.00
C SER A 180 13.30 13.22 -0.95
N CYS A 181 13.47 12.92 0.33
CA CYS A 181 12.65 13.39 1.44
C CYS A 181 13.45 13.35 2.74
N LYS A 182 13.21 14.28 3.66
CA LYS A 182 13.85 14.29 5.00
C LYS A 182 13.49 13.08 5.86
N GLY A 183 12.43 12.34 5.51
CA GLY A 183 12.07 11.11 6.19
C GLY A 183 11.41 11.34 7.56
N VAL A 184 10.27 12.02 7.58
CA VAL A 184 9.50 12.28 8.81
C VAL A 184 9.09 10.97 9.48
N MET A 185 9.27 10.90 10.80
CA MET A 185 8.82 9.81 11.66
C MET A 185 8.24 10.38 12.96
N ILE A 186 7.04 9.90 13.35
CA ILE A 186 6.35 10.32 14.58
C ILE A 186 5.70 9.10 15.24
N GLN A 187 5.73 9.06 16.57
CA GLN A 187 5.05 8.01 17.33
C GLN A 187 3.54 8.27 17.38
N GLU A 188 2.73 7.21 17.27
CA GLU A 188 1.26 7.35 17.26
C GLU A 188 0.72 8.04 18.52
N THR A 189 1.28 7.75 19.68
CA THR A 189 0.90 8.40 20.94
C THR A 189 1.16 9.91 20.94
N GLU A 190 2.28 10.33 20.37
CA GLU A 190 2.63 11.74 20.22
C GLU A 190 1.70 12.44 19.22
N LEU A 191 1.40 11.77 18.12
CA LEU A 191 0.45 12.27 17.11
C LEU A 191 -0.95 12.44 17.73
N ILE A 192 -1.42 11.45 18.51
CA ILE A 192 -2.70 11.53 19.23
C ILE A 192 -2.70 12.74 20.16
N ALA A 193 -1.67 12.88 21.00
CA ALA A 193 -1.57 13.99 21.96
C ALA A 193 -1.61 15.35 21.26
N THR A 194 -0.87 15.49 20.16
CA THR A 194 -0.84 16.73 19.36
C THR A 194 -2.21 17.05 18.77
N VAL A 195 -2.87 16.07 18.15
CA VAL A 195 -4.20 16.27 17.54
C VAL A 195 -5.24 16.60 18.61
N THR A 196 -5.20 15.90 19.75
CA THR A 196 -6.11 16.17 20.88
C THR A 196 -5.93 17.59 21.40
N SER A 197 -4.70 18.04 21.62
CA SER A 197 -4.42 19.40 22.08
C SER A 197 -4.94 20.48 21.10
N VAL A 198 -4.80 20.26 19.78
CA VAL A 198 -5.35 21.18 18.78
C VAL A 198 -6.87 21.19 18.83
N LEU A 199 -7.51 20.01 18.86
CA LEU A 199 -8.97 19.92 18.94
C LEU A 199 -9.55 20.56 20.20
N GLU A 200 -8.89 20.41 21.34
CA GLU A 200 -9.28 21.06 22.60
C GLU A 200 -9.25 22.59 22.49
N LYS A 201 -8.19 23.13 21.88
CA LYS A 201 -8.08 24.57 21.63
C LYS A 201 -9.18 25.07 20.71
N GLU A 202 -9.41 24.39 19.61
CA GLU A 202 -10.46 24.75 18.63
C GLU A 202 -11.86 24.65 19.25
N LEU A 203 -12.13 23.60 20.04
CA LEU A 203 -13.40 23.47 20.75
C LEU A 203 -13.58 24.56 21.81
N THR A 204 -12.53 24.93 22.53
CA THR A 204 -12.56 26.00 23.53
C THR A 204 -12.92 27.34 22.87
N VAL A 205 -12.31 27.63 21.71
CA VAL A 205 -12.59 28.83 20.92
C VAL A 205 -14.02 28.80 20.38
N ALA A 206 -14.44 27.68 19.78
CA ALA A 206 -15.74 27.57 19.13
C ALA A 206 -16.93 27.61 20.11
N LEU A 207 -16.75 27.06 21.32
CA LEU A 207 -17.83 26.98 22.30
C LEU A 207 -17.78 28.10 23.34
N GLY A 208 -16.74 28.94 23.32
CA GLY A 208 -16.55 29.99 24.33
C GLY A 208 -16.49 29.44 25.77
N MET A 209 -16.29 28.15 25.91
CA MET A 209 -16.31 27.43 27.18
C MET A 209 -14.96 26.73 27.40
N SER A 210 -14.31 26.99 28.52
CA SER A 210 -13.26 26.11 29.03
C SER A 210 -13.92 24.82 29.55
N LEU A 211 -14.03 23.80 28.70
CA LEU A 211 -14.41 22.47 29.18
C LEU A 211 -13.19 21.88 29.87
N PRO A 212 -13.23 21.67 31.19
CA PRO A 212 -12.12 21.02 31.89
C PRO A 212 -11.97 19.59 31.31
N LEU A 213 -10.76 19.21 30.95
CA LEU A 213 -10.36 17.83 30.54
C LEU A 213 -10.96 16.77 31.46
N PHE A 214 -11.06 17.10 32.75
CA PHE A 214 -11.66 16.31 33.81
C PHE A 214 -13.12 15.87 33.54
N GLN A 215 -13.93 16.70 32.88
CA GLN A 215 -15.32 16.35 32.54
C GLN A 215 -15.42 15.38 31.37
N LEU A 216 -14.50 15.44 30.41
CA LEU A 216 -14.42 14.49 29.30
C LEU A 216 -13.96 13.10 29.76
N GLU A 217 -12.96 13.03 30.61
CA GLU A 217 -12.50 11.78 31.21
C GLU A 217 -13.59 11.13 32.11
N ALA A 218 -14.29 11.92 32.90
CA ALA A 218 -15.39 11.44 33.72
C ALA A 218 -16.55 10.89 32.87
N ARG A 219 -16.93 11.57 31.76
CA ARG A 219 -17.94 11.09 30.83
C ARG A 219 -17.51 9.82 30.11
N GLN A 220 -16.27 9.76 29.62
CA GLN A 220 -15.74 8.56 28.96
C GLN A 220 -15.70 7.36 29.91
N LYS A 221 -15.31 7.57 31.17
CA LYS A 221 -15.32 6.53 32.21
C LYS A 221 -16.75 6.03 32.46
N GLN A 222 -17.70 6.94 32.60
CA GLN A 222 -19.12 6.63 32.87
C GLN A 222 -19.73 5.84 31.69
N GLU A 223 -19.44 6.23 30.43
CA GLU A 223 -19.92 5.54 29.23
C GLU A 223 -19.28 4.16 29.07
N LYS A 224 -18.00 4.04 29.38
CA LYS A 224 -17.28 2.76 29.39
C LYS A 224 -17.82 1.80 30.44
N ASP A 225 -18.16 2.29 31.61
CA ASP A 225 -18.74 1.49 32.71
C ASP A 225 -20.18 1.06 32.37
N LYS A 226 -20.97 1.93 31.75
CA LYS A 226 -22.31 1.62 31.19
C LYS A 226 -22.25 0.52 30.13
N LEU A 227 -21.33 0.63 29.19
CA LEU A 227 -21.12 -0.39 28.13
C LEU A 227 -20.66 -1.73 28.73
N ARG A 228 -19.77 -1.70 29.74
CA ARG A 228 -19.35 -2.92 30.43
C ARG A 228 -20.53 -3.59 31.15
N GLY A 229 -21.41 -2.82 31.79
CA GLY A 229 -22.62 -3.32 32.39
C GLY A 229 -23.56 -3.98 31.41
N GLN A 230 -23.79 -3.36 30.26
CA GLN A 230 -24.59 -3.93 29.16
C GLN A 230 -23.99 -5.22 28.59
N MET A 231 -22.68 -5.24 28.40
CA MET A 231 -21.98 -6.46 27.94
C MET A 231 -22.07 -7.60 28.95
N SER A 232 -21.97 -7.31 30.26
CA SER A 232 -22.12 -8.30 31.32
C SER A 232 -23.54 -8.87 31.36
N SER A 233 -24.56 -8.02 31.27
CA SER A 233 -25.97 -8.43 31.19
C SER A 233 -26.25 -9.32 29.98
N LYS A 234 -25.78 -8.92 28.80
CA LYS A 234 -25.92 -9.73 27.58
C LYS A 234 -25.19 -11.07 27.63
N ARG A 235 -24.02 -11.12 28.26
CA ARG A 235 -23.32 -12.40 28.49
C ARG A 235 -24.11 -13.33 29.41
N GLN A 236 -24.72 -12.81 30.47
CA GLN A 236 -25.58 -13.60 31.34
C GLN A 236 -26.83 -14.11 30.64
N GLU A 237 -27.44 -13.30 29.77
CA GLU A 237 -28.58 -13.68 28.94
C GLU A 237 -28.22 -14.82 27.96
N ILE A 238 -27.09 -14.72 27.28
CA ILE A 238 -26.56 -15.78 26.40
C ILE A 238 -26.28 -17.07 27.19
N GLU A 239 -25.67 -16.96 28.37
CA GLU A 239 -25.37 -18.13 29.21
C GLU A 239 -26.64 -18.83 29.69
N LYS A 240 -27.71 -18.08 30.03
CA LYS A 240 -29.03 -18.64 30.34
C LYS A 240 -29.66 -19.38 29.15
N THR A 241 -29.54 -18.78 27.96
CA THR A 241 -30.11 -19.40 26.73
C THR A 241 -29.34 -20.65 26.29
N ARG A 242 -28.05 -20.77 26.65
CA ARG A 242 -27.26 -21.99 26.39
C ARG A 242 -27.55 -23.16 27.31
N ARG A 243 -28.19 -22.92 28.47
CA ARG A 243 -28.55 -23.96 29.47
C ARG A 243 -29.98 -24.48 29.33
N LEU A 244 -30.74 -23.92 28.39
CA LEU A 244 -32.02 -24.41 27.90
C LEU A 244 -31.84 -25.27 26.64
#